data_02be1cc8df9fd419b1548659cc9fd06a
#
_entry.id   02be1cc8df9fd419b1548659cc9fd06a
#
_cell.length_a   1.000
_cell.length_b   1.000
_cell.length_c   1.000
_cell.angle_alpha   90.00
_cell.angle_beta   90.00
_cell.angle_gamma   90.00
#
_symmetry.space_group_name_H-M   'P 1'
#
loop_
_entity.id
_entity.type
_entity.pdbx_description
1 polymer ?
#
loop_
_entity_poly.entity_id
_entity_poly.type
_entity_poly.pdbx_seq_one_letter_code
_entity_poly.pdbx_strand_id
1 'polypeptide(L)'
;MLGISRTSTRLTSKPLIASCYRSYTSTKSLKATVESAEGAVKKVIQTESTGGILAFPKNHPFVFQLGVATAKTSAADLMVQVVAERKSLSEVDWRRNGIFVIFGFAYLGGFQYWIMVNKYRQWFPTMDRFAKLSFAEKFKDTAGVLDAMKMVLFDITIHLPLMYFPTYYTVKECVGGDSWNPAHWIQDGVGKYVNNAKDDLTAMVQLWGPSDCIQFILPVHIRMPFRHIVSFFWTAYVSFTRGAIEPAVEEEEASATA
;
A
#
# COMPACT_ATOMS: atom_id res chain seq x y z
N MET A 1 -6.62 -68.06 -7.00
CA MET A 1 -5.77 -67.36 -6.04
C MET A 1 -4.81 -66.46 -6.84
N LEU A 2 -5.14 -65.19 -6.95
CA LEU A 2 -4.28 -64.19 -7.60
C LEU A 2 -3.99 -63.10 -6.58
N GLY A 3 -2.75 -63.02 -6.13
CA GLY A 3 -2.28 -62.05 -5.19
C GLY A 3 -2.01 -60.68 -5.84
N ILE A 4 -2.70 -59.65 -5.41
CA ILE A 4 -2.45 -58.26 -5.82
C ILE A 4 -1.43 -57.64 -4.85
N SER A 5 -0.22 -57.44 -5.37
CA SER A 5 0.83 -56.68 -4.70
C SER A 5 0.52 -55.18 -4.78
N ARG A 6 0.28 -54.52 -3.62
CA ARG A 6 0.17 -53.05 -3.50
C ARG A 6 1.57 -52.47 -3.28
N THR A 7 2.13 -51.84 -4.31
CA THR A 7 3.32 -51.00 -4.18
C THR A 7 2.87 -49.61 -3.69
N SER A 8 3.21 -49.33 -2.45
CA SER A 8 3.04 -48.01 -1.80
C SER A 8 4.19 -47.09 -2.21
N THR A 9 3.95 -46.18 -3.14
CA THR A 9 4.90 -45.12 -3.47
C THR A 9 4.73 -43.98 -2.44
N ARG A 10 5.65 -43.87 -1.47
CA ARG A 10 5.75 -42.70 -0.60
C ARG A 10 6.31 -41.53 -1.39
N LEU A 11 5.47 -40.58 -1.71
CA LEU A 11 5.85 -39.24 -2.16
C LEU A 11 6.42 -38.47 -0.96
N THR A 12 7.74 -38.37 -0.89
CA THR A 12 8.43 -37.47 0.05
C THR A 12 8.39 -36.04 -0.53
N SER A 13 7.39 -35.29 -0.16
CA SER A 13 7.37 -33.84 -0.41
C SER A 13 8.43 -33.15 0.48
N LYS A 14 9.60 -32.84 -0.09
CA LYS A 14 10.54 -31.93 0.55
C LYS A 14 9.94 -30.53 0.55
N PRO A 15 9.87 -29.81 1.69
CA PRO A 15 9.26 -28.50 1.72
C PRO A 15 10.14 -27.48 0.99
N LEU A 16 9.61 -26.89 -0.05
CA LEU A 16 10.17 -25.75 -0.81
C LEU A 16 10.50 -24.53 0.08
N ILE A 17 9.92 -24.47 1.26
CA ILE A 17 10.11 -23.41 2.27
C ILE A 17 11.53 -23.42 2.84
N ALA A 18 12.19 -24.58 2.96
CA ALA A 18 13.55 -24.67 3.50
C ALA A 18 14.63 -24.09 2.57
N SER A 19 14.37 -24.02 1.25
CA SER A 19 15.28 -23.42 0.27
C SER A 19 15.25 -21.88 0.30
N CYS A 20 14.07 -21.28 0.54
CA CYS A 20 13.94 -19.83 0.68
C CYS A 20 14.59 -19.30 1.98
N TYR A 21 14.52 -20.06 3.06
CA TYR A 21 15.07 -19.64 4.35
C TYR A 21 16.61 -19.67 4.38
N ARG A 22 17.25 -20.51 3.58
CA ARG A 22 18.72 -20.63 3.53
C ARG A 22 19.40 -19.52 2.73
N SER A 23 18.68 -18.83 1.84
CA SER A 23 19.19 -17.65 1.13
C SER A 23 19.15 -16.36 1.94
N TYR A 24 18.42 -16.33 3.06
CA TYR A 24 18.20 -15.12 3.88
C TYR A 24 19.25 -14.93 4.99
N THR A 25 20.16 -15.87 5.20
CA THR A 25 21.10 -15.84 6.32
C THR A 25 22.54 -15.49 5.98
N SER A 26 22.81 -14.82 4.86
CA SER A 26 24.12 -14.22 4.63
C SER A 26 24.16 -12.80 5.22
N THR A 27 24.56 -12.67 6.46
CA THR A 27 24.84 -11.37 7.13
C THR A 27 25.76 -10.46 6.32
N LYS A 28 26.62 -11.02 5.46
CA LYS A 28 27.46 -10.26 4.51
C LYS A 28 26.63 -9.62 3.38
N SER A 29 25.63 -10.33 2.83
CA SER A 29 24.76 -9.79 1.80
C SER A 29 23.88 -8.67 2.34
N LEU A 30 23.34 -8.82 3.55
CA LEU A 30 22.54 -7.79 4.20
C LEU A 30 23.35 -6.52 4.50
N LYS A 31 24.58 -6.66 5.01
CA LYS A 31 25.51 -5.54 5.21
C LYS A 31 25.82 -4.82 3.92
N ALA A 32 26.16 -5.54 2.86
CA ALA A 32 26.45 -4.95 1.55
C ALA A 32 25.22 -4.21 0.96
N THR A 33 24.02 -4.75 1.15
CA THR A 33 22.77 -4.10 0.70
C THR A 33 22.48 -2.83 1.52
N VAL A 34 22.69 -2.88 2.82
CA VAL A 34 22.51 -1.72 3.73
C VAL A 34 23.56 -0.63 3.41
N GLU A 35 24.84 -1.00 3.26
CA GLU A 35 25.90 -0.07 2.89
C GLU A 35 25.68 0.54 1.49
N SER A 36 25.18 -0.24 0.52
CA SER A 36 24.80 0.25 -0.80
C SER A 36 23.60 1.21 -0.72
N ALA A 37 22.59 0.89 0.09
CA ALA A 37 21.45 1.75 0.33
C ALA A 37 21.85 3.04 1.08
N GLU A 38 22.72 2.96 2.09
CA GLU A 38 23.27 4.14 2.78
C GLU A 38 24.14 5.00 1.85
N GLY A 39 24.95 4.38 0.98
CA GLY A 39 25.73 5.07 -0.04
C GLY A 39 24.85 5.79 -1.06
N ALA A 40 23.78 5.16 -1.51
CA ALA A 40 22.80 5.76 -2.42
C ALA A 40 22.06 6.93 -1.74
N VAL A 41 21.63 6.76 -0.48
CA VAL A 41 20.98 7.80 0.31
C VAL A 41 21.93 8.98 0.58
N LYS A 42 23.20 8.72 0.97
CA LYS A 42 24.21 9.78 1.12
C LYS A 42 24.48 10.52 -0.18
N LYS A 43 24.53 9.82 -1.32
CA LYS A 43 24.73 10.42 -2.63
C LYS A 43 23.55 11.33 -3.03
N VAL A 44 22.32 10.93 -2.72
CA VAL A 44 21.12 11.75 -2.92
C VAL A 44 21.14 12.99 -2.00
N ILE A 45 21.54 12.84 -0.73
CA ILE A 45 21.62 13.96 0.23
C ILE A 45 22.74 14.95 -0.14
N GLN A 46 23.90 14.48 -0.64
CA GLN A 46 25.00 15.35 -1.06
C GLN A 46 24.73 16.12 -2.35
N THR A 47 23.80 15.64 -3.20
CA THR A 47 23.39 16.34 -4.43
C THR A 47 22.38 17.48 -4.15
N GLU A 48 21.94 17.69 -2.90
CA GLU A 48 21.01 18.76 -2.52
C GLU A 48 21.55 20.19 -2.68
N SER A 49 22.81 20.37 -3.04
CA SER A 49 23.40 21.72 -3.16
C SER A 49 23.27 22.36 -4.55
N THR A 50 22.75 21.64 -5.55
CA THR A 50 22.60 22.15 -6.92
C THR A 50 21.14 22.38 -7.24
N GLY A 51 20.71 23.64 -7.33
CA GLY A 51 19.38 24.04 -7.78
C GLY A 51 19.03 23.39 -9.12
N GLY A 52 17.99 22.56 -9.11
CA GLY A 52 17.53 21.79 -10.26
C GLY A 52 16.37 20.88 -9.87
N ILE A 53 16.21 19.76 -10.56
CA ILE A 53 15.16 18.75 -10.33
C ILE A 53 15.11 18.28 -8.87
N LEU A 54 16.24 18.23 -8.16
CA LEU A 54 16.32 17.81 -6.74
C LEU A 54 15.72 18.84 -5.76
N ALA A 55 15.60 20.10 -6.16
CA ALA A 55 14.91 21.13 -5.38
C ALA A 55 13.38 21.08 -5.56
N PHE A 56 12.89 20.41 -6.61
CA PHE A 56 11.47 20.35 -6.94
C PHE A 56 10.59 19.81 -5.79
N PRO A 57 10.93 18.70 -5.10
CA PRO A 57 10.14 18.21 -3.96
C PRO A 57 10.01 19.21 -2.81
N LYS A 58 11.08 20.01 -2.61
CA LYS A 58 11.12 21.03 -1.55
C LYS A 58 10.31 22.27 -1.94
N ASN A 59 10.40 22.68 -3.19
CA ASN A 59 9.72 23.89 -3.69
C ASN A 59 8.23 23.64 -3.99
N HIS A 60 7.89 22.41 -4.42
CA HIS A 60 6.52 22.03 -4.81
C HIS A 60 6.09 20.70 -4.14
N PRO A 61 6.04 20.65 -2.78
CA PRO A 61 5.83 19.39 -2.05
C PRO A 61 4.48 18.73 -2.37
N PHE A 62 3.43 19.51 -2.61
CA PHE A 62 2.12 18.98 -2.99
C PHE A 62 2.15 18.31 -4.37
N VAL A 63 2.67 19.01 -5.38
CA VAL A 63 2.75 18.48 -6.76
C VAL A 63 3.64 17.24 -6.83
N PHE A 64 4.75 17.27 -6.09
CA PHE A 64 5.64 16.11 -5.98
C PHE A 64 4.91 14.91 -5.36
N GLN A 65 4.22 15.12 -4.23
CA GLN A 65 3.47 14.05 -3.56
C GLN A 65 2.35 13.50 -4.44
N LEU A 66 1.67 14.38 -5.17
CA LEU A 66 0.64 13.99 -6.13
C LEU A 66 1.19 13.05 -7.21
N GLY A 67 2.32 13.43 -7.82
CA GLY A 67 2.99 12.62 -8.83
C GLY A 67 3.50 11.28 -8.27
N VAL A 68 4.15 11.30 -7.11
CA VAL A 68 4.66 10.08 -6.46
C VAL A 68 3.53 9.13 -6.08
N ALA A 69 2.44 9.63 -5.50
CA ALA A 69 1.30 8.79 -5.13
C ALA A 69 0.66 8.15 -6.36
N THR A 70 0.43 8.92 -7.42
CA THR A 70 -0.16 8.43 -8.66
C THR A 70 0.72 7.38 -9.34
N ALA A 71 2.00 7.70 -9.54
CA ALA A 71 2.94 6.77 -10.19
C ALA A 71 3.12 5.47 -9.38
N LYS A 72 3.19 5.58 -8.06
CA LYS A 72 3.35 4.44 -7.15
C LYS A 72 2.15 3.50 -7.22
N THR A 73 0.93 4.03 -7.18
CA THR A 73 -0.28 3.18 -7.20
C THR A 73 -0.47 2.50 -8.54
N SER A 74 -0.25 3.21 -9.64
CA SER A 74 -0.25 2.63 -10.98
C SER A 74 0.82 1.53 -11.12
N ALA A 75 2.05 1.79 -10.70
CA ALA A 75 3.14 0.82 -10.75
C ALA A 75 2.87 -0.42 -9.88
N ALA A 76 2.25 -0.26 -8.72
CA ALA A 76 1.88 -1.39 -7.86
C ALA A 76 0.85 -2.30 -8.52
N ASP A 77 -0.18 -1.74 -9.15
CA ASP A 77 -1.16 -2.52 -9.89
C ASP A 77 -0.56 -3.20 -11.13
N LEU A 78 0.23 -2.47 -11.92
CA LEU A 78 0.93 -3.05 -13.07
C LEU A 78 1.86 -4.20 -12.67
N MET A 79 2.58 -4.04 -11.56
CA MET A 79 3.41 -5.12 -11.01
C MET A 79 2.56 -6.35 -10.67
N VAL A 80 1.40 -6.18 -10.06
CA VAL A 80 0.50 -7.30 -9.75
C VAL A 80 0.03 -7.97 -11.03
N GLN A 81 -0.44 -7.21 -12.01
CA GLN A 81 -0.94 -7.77 -13.27
C GLN A 81 0.15 -8.55 -14.02
N VAL A 82 1.37 -8.00 -14.12
CA VAL A 82 2.44 -8.62 -14.91
C VAL A 82 3.15 -9.74 -14.12
N VAL A 83 3.45 -9.52 -12.84
CA VAL A 83 4.28 -10.46 -12.06
C VAL A 83 3.43 -11.51 -11.35
N ALA A 84 2.35 -11.13 -10.66
CA ALA A 84 1.54 -12.05 -9.87
C ALA A 84 0.52 -12.79 -10.76
N GLU A 85 -0.17 -12.08 -11.65
CA GLU A 85 -1.16 -12.64 -12.57
C GLU A 85 -0.53 -13.15 -13.89
N ARG A 86 0.77 -12.89 -14.10
CA ARG A 86 1.55 -13.34 -15.26
C ARG A 86 1.00 -12.88 -16.62
N LYS A 87 0.34 -11.72 -16.64
CA LYS A 87 -0.15 -11.12 -17.88
C LYS A 87 1.00 -10.56 -18.71
N SER A 88 0.93 -10.71 -20.02
CA SER A 88 1.78 -9.97 -20.94
C SER A 88 1.37 -8.49 -20.98
N LEU A 89 2.26 -7.61 -21.46
CA LEU A 89 1.96 -6.16 -21.54
C LEU A 89 0.75 -5.82 -22.41
N SER A 90 0.44 -6.70 -23.39
CA SER A 90 -0.76 -6.58 -24.24
C SER A 90 -2.07 -6.99 -23.55
N GLU A 91 -1.97 -7.77 -22.47
CA GLU A 91 -3.12 -8.28 -21.70
C GLU A 91 -3.38 -7.46 -20.42
N VAL A 92 -2.60 -6.38 -20.21
CA VAL A 92 -2.80 -5.48 -19.07
C VAL A 92 -4.18 -4.85 -19.14
N ASP A 93 -4.95 -4.98 -18.07
CA ASP A 93 -6.22 -4.28 -17.89
C ASP A 93 -5.95 -2.82 -17.49
N TRP A 94 -5.92 -1.96 -18.51
CA TRP A 94 -5.71 -0.51 -18.33
C TRP A 94 -6.89 0.18 -17.65
N ARG A 95 -8.11 -0.35 -17.75
CA ARG A 95 -9.29 0.17 -17.03
C ARG A 95 -9.11 -0.02 -15.53
N ARG A 96 -8.70 -1.21 -15.12
CA ARG A 96 -8.31 -1.53 -13.75
C ARG A 96 -7.15 -0.63 -13.27
N ASN A 97 -6.10 -0.47 -14.06
CA ASN A 97 -4.99 0.43 -13.71
C ASN A 97 -5.47 1.88 -13.53
N GLY A 98 -6.42 2.33 -14.33
CA GLY A 98 -7.09 3.63 -14.22
C GLY A 98 -7.71 3.87 -12.82
N ILE A 99 -8.25 2.84 -12.17
CA ILE A 99 -8.76 2.93 -10.79
C ILE A 99 -7.64 3.37 -9.85
N PHE A 100 -6.49 2.71 -9.94
CA PHE A 100 -5.33 3.00 -9.09
C PHE A 100 -4.69 4.35 -9.39
N VAL A 101 -4.70 4.78 -10.67
CA VAL A 101 -4.25 6.13 -11.07
C VAL A 101 -5.16 7.19 -10.46
N ILE A 102 -6.48 7.07 -10.62
CA ILE A 102 -7.45 8.04 -10.09
C ILE A 102 -7.41 8.07 -8.57
N PHE A 103 -7.41 6.91 -7.93
CA PHE A 103 -7.33 6.81 -6.48
C PHE A 103 -6.00 7.36 -5.93
N GLY A 104 -4.89 7.05 -6.59
CA GLY A 104 -3.56 7.59 -6.27
C GLY A 104 -3.50 9.10 -6.37
N PHE A 105 -4.06 9.65 -7.43
CA PHE A 105 -4.10 11.09 -7.68
C PHE A 105 -5.05 11.81 -6.71
N ALA A 106 -6.33 11.46 -6.75
CA ALA A 106 -7.36 12.22 -6.05
C ALA A 106 -7.32 11.99 -4.53
N TYR A 107 -7.20 10.73 -4.12
CA TYR A 107 -7.24 10.39 -2.70
C TYR A 107 -5.85 10.46 -2.04
N LEU A 108 -4.90 9.65 -2.47
CA LEU A 108 -3.61 9.54 -1.77
C LEU A 108 -2.73 10.78 -1.95
N GLY A 109 -2.64 11.30 -3.17
CA GLY A 109 -1.86 12.48 -3.48
C GLY A 109 -2.56 13.79 -3.12
N GLY A 110 -3.88 13.84 -3.31
CA GLY A 110 -4.71 15.01 -3.05
C GLY A 110 -5.24 15.09 -1.61
N PHE A 111 -6.35 14.39 -1.36
CA PHE A 111 -7.09 14.48 -0.09
C PHE A 111 -6.27 14.04 1.12
N GLN A 112 -5.62 12.88 1.06
CA GLN A 112 -4.82 12.36 2.18
C GLN A 112 -3.65 13.30 2.51
N TYR A 113 -2.97 13.84 1.50
CA TYR A 113 -1.93 14.84 1.73
C TYR A 113 -2.50 16.08 2.42
N TRP A 114 -3.64 16.59 1.94
CA TRP A 114 -4.28 17.76 2.54
C TRP A 114 -4.66 17.54 4.01
N ILE A 115 -5.28 16.41 4.35
CA ILE A 115 -5.68 16.11 5.73
C ILE A 115 -4.45 15.97 6.63
N MET A 116 -3.39 15.30 6.16
CA MET A 116 -2.16 15.12 6.92
C MET A 116 -1.42 16.43 7.18
N VAL A 117 -1.35 17.32 6.20
CA VAL A 117 -0.62 18.58 6.35
C VAL A 117 -1.42 19.61 7.15
N ASN A 118 -2.75 19.65 6.98
CA ASN A 118 -3.57 20.70 7.58
C ASN A 118 -4.26 20.25 8.86
N LYS A 119 -4.85 19.04 8.87
CA LYS A 119 -5.67 18.58 10.00
C LYS A 119 -4.85 17.86 11.07
N TYR A 120 -3.94 16.96 10.67
CA TYR A 120 -3.13 16.23 11.64
C TYR A 120 -2.23 17.16 12.45
N ARG A 121 -1.70 18.23 11.86
CA ARG A 121 -0.94 19.25 12.62
C ARG A 121 -1.77 19.95 13.68
N GLN A 122 -3.08 20.11 13.44
CA GLN A 122 -4.00 20.73 14.41
C GLN A 122 -4.41 19.73 15.50
N TRP A 123 -4.66 18.48 15.11
CA TRP A 123 -5.13 17.43 16.02
C TRP A 123 -4.01 16.82 16.87
N PHE A 124 -2.79 16.78 16.31
CA PHE A 124 -1.61 16.20 16.95
C PHE A 124 -0.44 17.20 16.97
N PRO A 125 -0.55 18.29 17.74
CA PRO A 125 0.37 19.42 17.64
C PRO A 125 1.81 19.13 18.07
N THR A 126 2.02 18.06 18.86
CA THR A 126 3.37 17.69 19.32
C THR A 126 4.17 16.94 18.25
N MET A 127 3.51 16.44 17.19
CA MET A 127 4.13 15.53 16.21
C MET A 127 5.26 16.16 15.40
N ASP A 128 5.19 17.45 15.05
CA ASP A 128 6.28 18.15 14.35
C ASP A 128 7.55 18.25 15.23
N ARG A 129 7.39 18.45 16.53
CA ARG A 129 8.48 18.44 17.51
C ARG A 129 8.97 17.02 17.75
N PHE A 130 8.06 16.10 18.07
CA PHE A 130 8.35 14.69 18.34
C PHE A 130 9.13 14.02 17.21
N ALA A 131 8.78 14.34 15.96
CA ALA A 131 9.48 13.83 14.80
C ALA A 131 10.97 14.15 14.76
N LYS A 132 11.36 15.33 15.29
CA LYS A 132 12.75 15.83 15.28
C LYS A 132 13.59 15.31 16.44
N LEU A 133 12.98 14.73 17.45
CA LEU A 133 13.69 14.18 18.61
C LEU A 133 14.53 12.96 18.22
N SER A 134 15.65 12.79 18.91
CA SER A 134 16.42 11.54 18.84
C SER A 134 15.62 10.36 19.38
N PHE A 135 16.02 9.14 19.02
CA PHE A 135 15.35 7.93 19.47
C PHE A 135 15.18 7.87 21.00
N ALA A 136 16.24 8.17 21.75
CA ALA A 136 16.22 8.13 23.21
C ALA A 136 15.33 9.23 23.84
N GLU A 137 15.25 10.41 23.22
CA GLU A 137 14.40 11.51 23.66
C GLU A 137 12.93 11.26 23.42
N LYS A 138 12.59 10.54 22.34
CA LYS A 138 11.19 10.18 22.03
C LYS A 138 10.53 9.41 23.17
N PHE A 139 11.23 8.46 23.78
CA PHE A 139 10.69 7.71 24.92
C PHE A 139 10.50 8.52 26.20
N LYS A 140 11.16 9.68 26.30
CA LYS A 140 11.00 10.61 27.44
C LYS A 140 9.90 11.65 27.19
N ASP A 141 9.50 11.85 25.94
CA ASP A 141 8.45 12.81 25.57
C ASP A 141 7.06 12.15 25.62
N THR A 142 6.50 12.02 26.80
CA THR A 142 5.20 11.40 27.03
C THR A 142 4.08 12.04 26.20
N ALA A 143 4.09 13.37 26.02
CA ALA A 143 3.10 14.08 25.23
C ALA A 143 3.21 13.72 23.75
N GLY A 144 4.44 13.62 23.22
CA GLY A 144 4.68 13.20 21.84
C GLY A 144 4.31 11.74 21.60
N VAL A 145 4.63 10.85 22.54
CA VAL A 145 4.21 9.45 22.48
C VAL A 145 2.68 9.33 22.47
N LEU A 146 1.99 10.09 23.33
CA LEU A 146 0.54 10.06 23.39
C LEU A 146 -0.12 10.54 22.08
N ASP A 147 0.38 11.62 21.50
CA ASP A 147 -0.12 12.11 20.21
C ASP A 147 0.20 11.14 19.07
N ALA A 148 1.36 10.48 19.08
CA ALA A 148 1.69 9.43 18.12
C ALA A 148 0.70 8.25 18.23
N MET A 149 0.41 7.78 19.44
CA MET A 149 -0.57 6.72 19.67
C MET A 149 -1.98 7.12 19.21
N LYS A 150 -2.43 8.35 19.52
CA LYS A 150 -3.72 8.87 19.06
C LYS A 150 -3.78 8.91 17.53
N MET A 151 -2.69 9.29 16.88
CA MET A 151 -2.63 9.37 15.42
C MET A 151 -2.71 7.97 14.79
N VAL A 152 -1.98 6.97 15.33
CA VAL A 152 -2.10 5.58 14.89
C VAL A 152 -3.53 5.07 15.09
N LEU A 153 -4.11 5.32 16.26
CA LEU A 153 -5.47 4.88 16.55
C LEU A 153 -6.48 5.53 15.61
N PHE A 154 -6.35 6.84 15.35
CA PHE A 154 -7.20 7.55 14.39
C PHE A 154 -7.08 6.97 12.97
N ASP A 155 -5.87 6.68 12.50
CA ASP A 155 -5.64 6.07 11.19
C ASP A 155 -6.33 4.70 11.08
N ILE A 156 -6.14 3.83 12.07
CA ILE A 156 -6.67 2.46 12.04
C ILE A 156 -8.18 2.42 12.25
N THR A 157 -8.76 3.30 13.08
CA THR A 157 -10.19 3.20 13.45
C THR A 157 -11.11 4.14 12.65
N ILE A 158 -10.58 5.23 12.12
CA ILE A 158 -11.39 6.26 11.44
C ILE A 158 -10.92 6.46 9.99
N HIS A 159 -9.66 6.87 9.80
CA HIS A 159 -9.20 7.27 8.47
C HIS A 159 -9.24 6.12 7.46
N LEU A 160 -8.66 4.97 7.79
CA LEU A 160 -8.63 3.83 6.88
C LEU A 160 -10.02 3.18 6.71
N PRO A 161 -10.78 2.86 7.78
CA PRO A 161 -12.09 2.23 7.62
C PRO A 161 -13.17 3.13 7.02
N LEU A 162 -13.19 4.42 7.37
CA LEU A 162 -14.30 5.30 6.99
C LEU A 162 -13.99 6.24 5.82
N MET A 163 -12.72 6.42 5.46
CA MET A 163 -12.34 7.30 4.37
C MET A 163 -11.63 6.55 3.24
N TYR A 164 -10.59 5.77 3.55
CA TYR A 164 -9.77 5.10 2.54
C TYR A 164 -10.58 4.04 1.77
N PHE A 165 -11.09 3.05 2.45
CA PHE A 165 -11.79 1.94 1.80
C PHE A 165 -13.09 2.37 1.11
N PRO A 166 -14.01 3.11 1.73
CA PRO A 166 -15.20 3.59 1.02
C PRO A 166 -14.87 4.38 -0.23
N THR A 167 -13.84 5.24 -0.19
CA THR A 167 -13.41 5.98 -1.37
C THR A 167 -12.80 5.08 -2.44
N TYR A 168 -11.96 4.10 -2.05
CA TYR A 168 -11.39 3.14 -3.00
C TYR A 168 -12.49 2.36 -3.74
N TYR A 169 -13.43 1.79 -3.01
CA TYR A 169 -14.53 1.04 -3.62
C TYR A 169 -15.45 1.92 -4.47
N THR A 170 -15.72 3.16 -4.04
CA THR A 170 -16.48 4.13 -4.87
C THR A 170 -15.75 4.48 -6.16
N VAL A 171 -14.44 4.70 -6.14
CA VAL A 171 -13.63 4.92 -7.35
C VAL A 171 -13.64 3.68 -8.25
N LYS A 172 -13.58 2.48 -7.65
CA LYS A 172 -13.68 1.22 -8.39
C LYS A 172 -15.02 1.14 -9.13
N GLU A 173 -16.13 1.46 -8.49
CA GLU A 173 -17.46 1.48 -9.15
C GLU A 173 -17.58 2.60 -10.19
N CYS A 174 -16.99 3.76 -9.95
CA CYS A 174 -16.96 4.85 -10.94
C CYS A 174 -16.27 4.44 -12.25
N VAL A 175 -15.18 3.68 -12.18
CA VAL A 175 -14.38 3.29 -13.35
C VAL A 175 -14.85 1.95 -13.91
N GLY A 176 -15.19 1.00 -13.04
CA GLY A 176 -15.48 -0.41 -13.38
C GLY A 176 -16.96 -0.76 -13.39
N GLY A 177 -17.84 0.06 -12.83
CA GLY A 177 -19.29 -0.17 -12.80
C GLY A 177 -19.98 0.20 -14.10
N ASP A 178 -21.22 -0.24 -14.25
CA ASP A 178 -22.03 -0.03 -15.45
C ASP A 178 -22.88 1.24 -15.40
N SER A 179 -23.00 1.86 -14.22
CA SER A 179 -23.83 3.05 -14.02
C SER A 179 -23.02 4.34 -14.12
N TRP A 180 -23.56 5.34 -14.81
CA TRP A 180 -23.02 6.72 -14.83
C TRP A 180 -23.56 7.59 -13.69
N ASN A 181 -24.40 7.04 -12.79
CA ASN A 181 -24.97 7.77 -11.67
C ASN A 181 -24.04 7.73 -10.44
N PRO A 182 -23.51 8.88 -9.97
CA PRO A 182 -22.63 8.92 -8.79
C PRO A 182 -23.25 8.34 -7.51
N ALA A 183 -24.58 8.39 -7.35
CA ALA A 183 -25.26 7.79 -6.20
C ALA A 183 -25.11 6.26 -6.19
N HIS A 184 -25.15 5.62 -7.37
CA HIS A 184 -24.92 4.17 -7.49
C HIS A 184 -23.45 3.82 -7.20
N TRP A 185 -22.47 4.60 -7.64
CA TRP A 185 -21.06 4.35 -7.32
C TRP A 185 -20.80 4.32 -5.81
N ILE A 186 -21.43 5.26 -5.08
CA ILE A 186 -21.32 5.32 -3.61
C ILE A 186 -22.06 4.13 -2.97
N GLN A 187 -23.29 3.87 -3.39
CA GLN A 187 -24.12 2.81 -2.80
C GLN A 187 -23.50 1.43 -3.01
N ASP A 188 -23.13 1.12 -4.25
CA ASP A 188 -22.57 -0.18 -4.62
C ASP A 188 -21.15 -0.34 -4.06
N GLY A 189 -20.34 0.72 -4.15
CA GLY A 189 -18.99 0.73 -3.58
C GLY A 189 -18.98 0.53 -2.07
N VAL A 190 -19.82 1.26 -1.34
CA VAL A 190 -19.95 1.07 0.12
C VAL A 190 -20.52 -0.31 0.45
N GLY A 191 -21.50 -0.80 -0.31
CA GLY A 191 -22.05 -2.16 -0.16
C GLY A 191 -20.97 -3.24 -0.32
N LYS A 192 -20.17 -3.16 -1.40
CA LYS A 192 -19.04 -4.07 -1.63
C LYS A 192 -17.96 -3.97 -0.53
N TYR A 193 -17.68 -2.76 -0.06
CA TYR A 193 -16.78 -2.56 1.08
C TYR A 193 -17.31 -3.26 2.34
N VAL A 194 -18.54 -3.06 2.72
CA VAL A 194 -19.13 -3.67 3.92
C VAL A 194 -19.03 -5.20 3.87
N ASN A 195 -19.30 -5.79 2.71
CA ASN A 195 -19.18 -7.25 2.49
C ASN A 195 -17.74 -7.76 2.66
N ASN A 196 -16.76 -6.96 2.27
CA ASN A 196 -15.33 -7.31 2.36
C ASN A 196 -14.63 -6.77 3.61
N ALA A 197 -15.31 -5.96 4.42
CA ALA A 197 -14.70 -5.16 5.49
C ALA A 197 -13.90 -5.99 6.49
N LYS A 198 -14.38 -7.19 6.85
CA LYS A 198 -13.68 -8.06 7.79
C LYS A 198 -12.26 -8.39 7.31
N ASP A 199 -12.14 -8.84 6.08
CA ASP A 199 -10.86 -9.26 5.51
C ASP A 199 -9.94 -8.06 5.27
N ASP A 200 -10.50 -7.00 4.69
CA ASP A 200 -9.77 -5.77 4.37
C ASP A 200 -9.24 -5.09 5.63
N LEU A 201 -10.07 -4.97 6.68
CA LEU A 201 -9.65 -4.37 7.95
C LEU A 201 -8.67 -5.26 8.70
N THR A 202 -8.82 -6.58 8.64
CA THR A 202 -7.87 -7.50 9.26
C THR A 202 -6.50 -7.35 8.61
N ALA A 203 -6.42 -7.41 7.28
CA ALA A 203 -5.16 -7.24 6.55
C ALA A 203 -4.55 -5.84 6.80
N MET A 204 -5.40 -4.81 6.84
CA MET A 204 -5.00 -3.44 7.12
C MET A 204 -4.35 -3.31 8.49
N VAL A 205 -4.98 -3.81 9.55
CA VAL A 205 -4.44 -3.74 10.92
C VAL A 205 -3.13 -4.52 11.04
N GLN A 206 -3.03 -5.69 10.39
CA GLN A 206 -1.82 -6.51 10.40
C GLN A 206 -0.62 -5.82 9.73
N LEU A 207 -0.84 -5.03 8.68
CA LEU A 207 0.23 -4.32 7.99
C LEU A 207 0.49 -2.93 8.58
N TRP A 208 -0.57 -2.11 8.70
CA TRP A 208 -0.41 -0.69 9.08
C TRP A 208 -0.21 -0.50 10.57
N GLY A 209 -0.78 -1.36 11.44
CA GLY A 209 -0.55 -1.27 12.88
C GLY A 209 0.92 -1.28 13.25
N PRO A 210 1.68 -2.35 12.94
CA PRO A 210 3.12 -2.40 13.18
C PRO A 210 3.90 -1.35 12.40
N SER A 211 3.52 -1.09 11.14
CA SER A 211 4.24 -0.13 10.29
C SER A 211 4.12 1.30 10.81
N ASP A 212 2.95 1.70 11.28
CA ASP A 212 2.75 3.03 11.86
C ASP A 212 3.52 3.20 13.17
N CYS A 213 3.57 2.18 14.02
CA CYS A 213 4.42 2.21 15.21
C CYS A 213 5.90 2.38 14.85
N ILE A 214 6.40 1.67 13.83
CA ILE A 214 7.78 1.78 13.37
C ILE A 214 8.06 3.17 12.79
N GLN A 215 7.18 3.69 11.93
CA GLN A 215 7.42 4.98 11.28
C GLN A 215 7.55 6.15 12.26
N PHE A 216 6.86 6.11 13.41
CA PHE A 216 6.97 7.17 14.42
C PHE A 216 8.28 7.13 15.20
N ILE A 217 8.91 5.95 15.28
CA ILE A 217 10.23 5.79 15.89
C ILE A 217 11.33 6.28 14.93
N LEU A 218 11.11 6.14 13.61
CA LEU A 218 12.11 6.49 12.61
C LEU A 218 12.40 8.00 12.55
N PRO A 219 13.65 8.39 12.22
CA PRO A 219 14.01 9.77 11.88
C PRO A 219 13.18 10.29 10.70
N VAL A 220 12.91 11.60 10.66
CA VAL A 220 12.03 12.22 9.65
C VAL A 220 12.44 11.89 8.21
N HIS A 221 13.75 11.90 7.92
CA HIS A 221 14.28 11.65 6.58
C HIS A 221 14.11 10.20 6.09
N ILE A 222 13.96 9.23 7.00
CA ILE A 222 13.71 7.81 6.67
C ILE A 222 12.21 7.51 6.69
N ARG A 223 11.41 8.25 7.45
CA ARG A 223 9.98 8.02 7.62
C ARG A 223 9.20 8.02 6.29
N MET A 224 9.45 9.03 5.45
CA MET A 224 8.73 9.13 4.17
C MET A 224 9.09 8.00 3.20
N PRO A 225 10.36 7.70 2.93
CA PRO A 225 10.73 6.52 2.15
C PRO A 225 10.13 5.22 2.68
N PHE A 226 10.19 4.99 3.99
CA PHE A 226 9.59 3.81 4.63
C PHE A 226 8.07 3.72 4.34
N ARG A 227 7.34 4.82 4.57
CA ARG A 227 5.89 4.88 4.30
C ARG A 227 5.57 4.60 2.83
N HIS A 228 6.37 5.13 1.90
CA HIS A 228 6.15 4.86 0.47
C HIS A 228 6.35 3.40 0.11
N ILE A 229 7.35 2.73 0.69
CA ILE A 229 7.61 1.30 0.48
C ILE A 229 6.44 0.48 1.03
N VAL A 230 6.04 0.69 2.29
CA VAL A 230 4.90 -0.02 2.90
C VAL A 230 3.63 0.21 2.08
N SER A 231 3.36 1.45 1.71
CA SER A 231 2.19 1.82 0.91
C SER A 231 2.21 1.24 -0.51
N PHE A 232 3.38 1.00 -1.10
CA PHE A 232 3.50 0.30 -2.39
C PHE A 232 3.03 -1.15 -2.27
N PHE A 233 3.55 -1.88 -1.29
CA PHE A 233 3.13 -3.27 -1.03
C PHE A 233 1.67 -3.38 -0.61
N TRP A 234 1.18 -2.41 0.17
CA TRP A 234 -0.24 -2.33 0.49
C TRP A 234 -1.11 -2.16 -0.76
N THR A 235 -0.73 -1.26 -1.66
CA THR A 235 -1.45 -1.06 -2.92
C THR A 235 -1.39 -2.32 -3.80
N ALA A 236 -0.26 -3.00 -3.85
CA ALA A 236 -0.14 -4.28 -4.55
C ALA A 236 -1.06 -5.35 -3.94
N TYR A 237 -1.16 -5.43 -2.61
CA TYR A 237 -2.10 -6.33 -1.93
C TYR A 237 -3.56 -6.00 -2.30
N VAL A 238 -3.95 -4.74 -2.24
CA VAL A 238 -5.31 -4.29 -2.60
C VAL A 238 -5.59 -4.56 -4.09
N SER A 239 -4.63 -4.33 -4.96
CA SER A 239 -4.74 -4.65 -6.37
C SER A 239 -4.95 -6.15 -6.59
N PHE A 240 -4.17 -6.99 -5.94
CA PHE A 240 -4.27 -8.44 -6.07
C PHE A 240 -5.60 -8.99 -5.55
N THR A 241 -6.07 -8.49 -4.40
CA THR A 241 -7.26 -9.03 -3.73
C THR A 241 -8.57 -8.39 -4.19
N ARG A 242 -8.55 -7.12 -4.61
CA ARG A 242 -9.74 -6.31 -4.91
C ARG A 242 -9.68 -5.59 -6.26
N GLY A 243 -8.60 -5.76 -7.03
CA GLY A 243 -8.39 -5.02 -8.29
C GLY A 243 -9.26 -5.49 -9.44
N ALA A 244 -9.64 -6.78 -9.51
CA ALA A 244 -10.44 -7.29 -10.59
C ALA A 244 -11.76 -6.52 -10.76
N ILE A 245 -12.08 -6.15 -12.00
CA ILE A 245 -13.37 -5.60 -12.38
C ILE A 245 -14.28 -6.79 -12.64
N GLU A 246 -15.39 -6.89 -11.93
CA GLU A 246 -16.39 -7.93 -12.15
C GLU A 246 -17.05 -7.72 -13.52
N PRO A 247 -17.20 -8.75 -14.37
CA PRO A 247 -17.95 -8.63 -15.62
C PRO A 247 -19.41 -8.26 -15.32
N ALA A 248 -20.03 -7.50 -16.20
CA ALA A 248 -21.44 -7.17 -16.09
C ALA A 248 -22.29 -8.46 -16.07
N VAL A 249 -23.30 -8.50 -15.21
CA VAL A 249 -24.13 -9.70 -14.93
C VAL A 249 -24.90 -10.23 -16.18
N GLU A 250 -24.93 -9.47 -17.28
CA GLU A 250 -25.64 -9.85 -18.50
C GLU A 250 -25.07 -11.07 -19.25
N GLU A 251 -23.79 -11.46 -19.00
CA GLU A 251 -23.21 -12.62 -19.68
C GLU A 251 -23.54 -13.96 -19.00
N GLU A 252 -23.93 -13.96 -17.73
CA GLU A 252 -24.23 -15.19 -16.99
C GLU A 252 -25.64 -15.76 -17.34
N GLU A 253 -26.62 -14.90 -17.62
CA GLU A 253 -27.96 -15.33 -18.06
C GLU A 253 -27.97 -15.81 -19.51
N ALA A 254 -27.11 -15.28 -20.39
CA ALA A 254 -27.01 -15.70 -21.77
C ALA A 254 -26.35 -17.09 -21.91
N SER A 255 -25.44 -17.45 -21.00
CA SER A 255 -24.79 -18.78 -21.00
C SER A 255 -25.63 -19.86 -20.32
N ALA A 256 -26.59 -19.50 -19.48
CA ALA A 256 -27.49 -20.44 -18.80
C ALA A 256 -28.72 -20.82 -19.64
N THR A 257 -28.98 -20.09 -20.74
CA THR A 257 -30.11 -20.31 -21.66
C THR A 257 -29.70 -20.90 -23.02
N ALA A 258 -28.42 -21.18 -23.24
CA ALA A 258 -27.86 -21.81 -24.42
C ALA A 258 -27.45 -23.27 -24.12
#